data_c0a4e383c551f7df8cf376b01706f404
#
_entry.id   c0a4e383c551f7df8cf376b01706f404
#
_cell.length_a   1.000
_cell.length_b   1.000
_cell.length_c   1.000
_cell.angle_alpha   90.00
_cell.angle_beta   90.00
_cell.angle_gamma   90.00
#
_symmetry.space_group_name_H-M   'P 1'
#
loop_
_entity.id
_entity.type
_entity.pdbx_description
1 polymer ?
#
loop_
_entity_poly.entity_id
_entity_poly.type
_entity_poly.pdbx_seq_one_letter_code
_entity_poly.pdbx_strand_id
1 'polypeptide(L)'
;MCHKHDIKYVSWFFDSPPNLVSAKCMDYPCNRIFFFARADYETYRNMGLENVYYLPLAVNVDRLRNITVDDQKYGCEISFVGKLYESMLPALMSHMDEYQKGYIDSIVKVQMELYGGYIIDDVITEEFAESVRKRYKSLSDKAIQVSRKELAWAVASHVTHLERMSLLSILGKRHQVKLYTFELSEDEKKILGNVEFCGPVDYLKEMPQVFAASKINLCPVLKANRSGIPLRALDIMGCGGFLLSSYQSELAEYFIDRQECVLYESLEDAIAKADFYLANDELRKEISQAGLARIEEAFRYEDRIKELLKV
;
A
#
# COMPACT_ATOMS: atom_id res chain seq x y z
N MET A 1 8.84 -26.27 16.57
CA MET A 1 10.27 -26.47 16.95
C MET A 1 10.62 -25.52 18.09
N CYS A 2 10.56 -24.21 17.95
CA CYS A 2 10.97 -23.24 18.99
C CYS A 2 10.31 -23.49 20.36
N HIS A 3 8.99 -23.69 20.40
CA HIS A 3 8.25 -23.99 21.61
C HIS A 3 8.78 -25.24 22.37
N LYS A 4 9.22 -26.29 21.65
CA LYS A 4 9.75 -27.51 22.26
C LYS A 4 11.15 -27.34 22.89
N HIS A 5 11.89 -26.31 22.49
CA HIS A 5 13.26 -26.04 22.90
C HIS A 5 13.40 -24.76 23.71
N ASP A 6 12.27 -24.17 24.11
CA ASP A 6 12.23 -22.88 24.85
C ASP A 6 13.02 -21.76 24.15
N ILE A 7 12.96 -21.74 22.83
CA ILE A 7 13.59 -20.71 22.00
C ILE A 7 12.56 -19.65 21.64
N LYS A 8 12.81 -18.38 21.93
CA LYS A 8 11.97 -17.26 21.49
C LYS A 8 11.98 -17.20 19.96
N TYR A 9 10.79 -17.06 19.38
CA TYR A 9 10.58 -16.85 17.95
C TYR A 9 10.03 -15.46 17.74
N VAL A 10 10.76 -14.61 17.02
CA VAL A 10 10.37 -13.25 16.69
C VAL A 10 9.99 -13.17 15.21
N SER A 11 8.80 -12.67 14.93
CA SER A 11 8.31 -12.42 13.58
C SER A 11 7.85 -10.99 13.44
N TRP A 12 8.27 -10.31 12.37
CA TRP A 12 7.83 -8.96 12.05
C TRP A 12 7.20 -8.96 10.66
N PHE A 13 5.91 -8.65 10.59
CA PHE A 13 5.14 -8.65 9.36
C PHE A 13 5.40 -7.38 8.55
N PHE A 14 5.55 -7.55 7.24
CA PHE A 14 5.75 -6.48 6.25
C PHE A 14 4.54 -6.30 5.32
N ASP A 15 3.53 -7.18 5.43
CA ASP A 15 2.29 -7.11 4.65
C ASP A 15 1.09 -6.76 5.55
N SER A 16 0.20 -5.93 5.04
CA SER A 16 -1.11 -5.63 5.64
C SER A 16 -2.20 -5.69 4.56
N PRO A 17 -3.25 -6.50 4.73
CA PRO A 17 -3.43 -7.47 5.82
C PRO A 17 -2.40 -8.60 5.76
N PRO A 18 -2.01 -9.18 6.91
CA PRO A 18 -1.00 -10.23 6.94
C PRO A 18 -1.52 -11.50 6.24
N ASN A 19 -0.72 -12.07 5.35
CA ASN A 19 -1.05 -13.33 4.70
C ASN A 19 -0.73 -14.51 5.61
N LEU A 20 -1.66 -14.90 6.47
CA LEU A 20 -1.54 -16.00 7.41
C LEU A 20 -2.23 -17.24 6.87
N VAL A 21 -1.46 -18.19 6.38
CA VAL A 21 -1.94 -19.50 5.92
C VAL A 21 -2.47 -20.36 7.09
N SER A 22 -1.91 -20.18 8.30
CA SER A 22 -2.38 -20.85 9.50
C SER A 22 -2.01 -20.05 10.75
N ALA A 23 -3.01 -19.71 11.56
CA ALA A 23 -2.86 -19.02 12.85
C ALA A 23 -2.73 -19.98 14.04
N LYS A 24 -2.74 -21.30 13.82
CA LYS A 24 -2.78 -22.32 14.91
C LYS A 24 -1.63 -22.26 15.92
N CYS A 25 -0.52 -21.61 15.56
CA CYS A 25 0.67 -21.52 16.41
C CYS A 25 0.95 -20.09 16.90
N MET A 26 0.09 -19.13 16.60
CA MET A 26 0.35 -17.72 16.95
C MET A 26 0.32 -17.50 18.49
N ASP A 27 -0.48 -18.26 19.21
CA ASP A 27 -0.64 -18.20 20.65
C ASP A 27 0.46 -18.89 21.47
N TYR A 28 1.45 -19.52 20.79
CA TYR A 28 2.53 -20.17 21.52
C TYR A 28 3.34 -19.16 22.36
N PRO A 29 3.62 -19.47 23.64
CA PRO A 29 4.32 -18.54 24.56
C PRO A 29 5.71 -18.11 24.08
N CYS A 30 6.35 -18.91 23.22
CA CYS A 30 7.66 -18.57 22.65
C CYS A 30 7.59 -17.53 21.52
N ASN A 31 6.40 -17.26 20.98
CA ASN A 31 6.25 -16.32 19.87
C ASN A 31 6.23 -14.86 20.35
N ARG A 32 6.82 -13.98 19.54
CA ARG A 32 6.74 -12.53 19.63
C ARG A 32 6.44 -12.03 18.21
N ILE A 33 5.21 -11.58 17.98
CA ILE A 33 4.67 -11.29 16.65
C ILE A 33 4.43 -9.79 16.54
N PHE A 34 5.11 -9.15 15.61
CA PHE A 34 5.03 -7.72 15.40
C PHE A 34 4.29 -7.40 14.11
N PHE A 35 3.29 -6.54 14.20
CA PHE A 35 2.56 -5.97 13.07
C PHE A 35 2.99 -4.52 12.87
N PHE A 36 3.22 -4.14 11.63
CA PHE A 36 3.58 -2.76 11.30
C PHE A 36 2.37 -1.84 11.20
N ALA A 37 1.17 -2.41 10.98
CA ALA A 37 -0.08 -1.68 10.93
C ALA A 37 -0.83 -1.86 12.27
N ARG A 38 -1.21 -0.75 12.90
CA ARG A 38 -1.93 -0.75 14.19
C ARG A 38 -3.27 -1.48 14.09
N ALA A 39 -3.99 -1.30 12.98
CA ALA A 39 -5.26 -1.98 12.75
C ALA A 39 -5.12 -3.52 12.75
N ASP A 40 -4.01 -4.06 12.24
CA ASP A 40 -3.75 -5.50 12.31
C ASP A 40 -3.40 -5.93 13.73
N TYR A 41 -2.50 -5.20 14.41
CA TYR A 41 -2.19 -5.44 15.82
C TYR A 41 -3.45 -5.49 16.69
N GLU A 42 -4.33 -4.48 16.58
CA GLU A 42 -5.59 -4.42 17.34
C GLU A 42 -6.52 -5.58 17.01
N THR A 43 -6.62 -5.96 15.74
CA THR A 43 -7.41 -7.10 15.28
C THR A 43 -6.99 -8.38 16.00
N TYR A 44 -5.70 -8.71 16.01
CA TYR A 44 -5.20 -9.93 16.63
C TYR A 44 -5.18 -9.84 18.16
N ARG A 45 -4.95 -8.66 18.72
CA ARG A 45 -5.06 -8.41 20.17
C ARG A 45 -6.48 -8.64 20.67
N ASN A 46 -7.49 -8.15 19.95
CA ASN A 46 -8.90 -8.32 20.27
C ASN A 46 -9.37 -9.79 20.09
N MET A 47 -8.66 -10.60 19.31
CA MET A 47 -8.87 -12.05 19.25
C MET A 47 -8.30 -12.80 20.47
N GLY A 48 -7.69 -12.10 21.43
CA GLY A 48 -7.14 -12.69 22.65
C GLY A 48 -5.67 -13.10 22.58
N LEU A 49 -4.94 -12.74 21.52
CA LEU A 49 -3.51 -13.03 21.42
C LEU A 49 -2.71 -12.02 22.26
N GLU A 50 -1.99 -12.48 23.27
CA GLU A 50 -1.19 -11.63 24.16
C GLU A 50 0.22 -11.36 23.68
N ASN A 51 0.74 -12.22 22.83
CA ASN A 51 2.11 -12.22 22.30
C ASN A 51 2.25 -11.46 20.97
N VAL A 52 1.34 -10.54 20.69
CA VAL A 52 1.34 -9.65 19.54
C VAL A 52 1.70 -8.22 19.96
N TYR A 53 2.43 -7.52 19.09
CA TYR A 53 2.98 -6.20 19.34
C TYR A 53 2.82 -5.33 18.11
N TYR A 54 2.76 -4.01 18.30
CA TYR A 54 2.82 -3.03 17.23
C TYR A 54 4.24 -2.50 17.08
N LEU A 55 4.76 -2.48 15.85
CA LEU A 55 6.06 -1.89 15.55
C LEU A 55 6.10 -1.43 14.07
N PRO A 56 6.14 -0.12 13.80
CA PRO A 56 6.28 0.41 12.44
C PRO A 56 7.52 -0.14 11.73
N LEU A 57 7.44 -0.21 10.40
CA LEU A 57 8.57 -0.64 9.57
C LEU A 57 9.78 0.33 9.70
N ALA A 58 10.87 -0.08 9.12
CA ALA A 58 12.12 0.67 9.08
C ALA A 58 12.73 0.66 7.68
N VAL A 59 13.71 1.52 7.49
CA VAL A 59 14.48 1.62 6.24
C VAL A 59 15.98 1.55 6.52
N ASN A 60 16.72 0.99 5.57
CA ASN A 60 18.18 0.93 5.65
C ASN A 60 18.80 2.23 5.14
N VAL A 61 18.86 3.24 6.01
CA VAL A 61 19.37 4.58 5.68
C VAL A 61 20.81 4.54 5.18
N ASP A 62 21.68 3.73 5.79
CA ASP A 62 23.09 3.66 5.40
C ASP A 62 23.29 3.14 3.98
N ARG A 63 22.43 2.21 3.52
CA ARG A 63 22.40 1.78 2.13
C ARG A 63 21.96 2.90 1.19
N LEU A 64 20.99 3.70 1.60
CA LEU A 64 20.37 4.73 0.74
C LEU A 64 21.21 6.00 0.61
N ARG A 65 22.07 6.30 1.60
CA ARG A 65 22.96 7.48 1.56
C ARG A 65 24.01 7.47 0.44
N ASN A 66 24.39 6.29 -0.04
CA ASN A 66 25.48 6.12 -1.00
C ASN A 66 25.01 5.75 -2.40
N ILE A 67 23.80 6.15 -2.77
CA ILE A 67 23.22 5.86 -4.08
C ILE A 67 23.85 6.79 -5.12
N THR A 68 24.41 6.21 -6.18
CA THR A 68 24.76 6.96 -7.39
C THR A 68 23.51 7.04 -8.27
N VAL A 69 23.03 8.25 -8.51
CA VAL A 69 21.79 8.50 -9.25
C VAL A 69 22.13 8.70 -10.73
N ASP A 70 21.46 7.96 -11.61
CA ASP A 70 21.49 8.17 -13.06
C ASP A 70 20.25 8.98 -13.46
N ASP A 71 20.40 10.32 -13.44
CA ASP A 71 19.32 11.24 -13.78
C ASP A 71 18.86 11.12 -15.23
N GLN A 72 19.74 10.71 -16.16
CA GLN A 72 19.36 10.53 -17.57
C GLN A 72 18.39 9.35 -17.73
N LYS A 73 18.62 8.26 -16.99
CA LYS A 73 17.79 7.07 -17.02
C LYS A 73 16.51 7.21 -16.19
N TYR A 74 16.64 7.69 -14.97
CA TYR A 74 15.54 7.63 -13.99
C TYR A 74 14.83 8.97 -13.78
N GLY A 75 15.43 10.10 -14.14
CA GLY A 75 14.85 11.42 -13.95
C GLY A 75 13.49 11.58 -14.64
N CYS A 76 12.51 12.13 -13.92
CA CYS A 76 11.19 12.48 -14.44
C CYS A 76 10.48 13.47 -13.49
N GLU A 77 9.36 14.01 -13.96
CA GLU A 77 8.55 14.88 -13.10
C GLU A 77 7.83 14.06 -12.03
N ILE A 78 7.20 12.94 -12.41
CA ILE A 78 6.45 12.08 -11.50
C ILE A 78 6.81 10.62 -11.76
N SER A 79 7.11 9.89 -10.70
CA SER A 79 7.27 8.43 -10.77
C SER A 79 6.21 7.70 -9.95
N PHE A 80 5.86 6.51 -10.43
CA PHE A 80 5.15 5.52 -9.64
C PHE A 80 5.86 4.17 -9.74
N VAL A 81 6.19 3.57 -8.60
CA VAL A 81 6.82 2.25 -8.51
C VAL A 81 5.91 1.32 -7.71
N GLY A 82 5.29 0.34 -8.37
CA GLY A 82 4.41 -0.61 -7.69
C GLY A 82 3.45 -1.35 -8.62
N LYS A 83 2.71 -2.30 -8.06
CA LYS A 83 1.67 -3.05 -8.77
C LYS A 83 0.46 -2.16 -9.05
N LEU A 84 -0.22 -2.39 -10.17
CA LEU A 84 -1.51 -1.74 -10.46
C LEU A 84 -2.70 -2.50 -9.85
N TYR A 85 -2.48 -3.73 -9.35
CA TYR A 85 -3.51 -4.61 -8.77
C TYR A 85 -4.62 -4.95 -9.75
N GLU A 86 -4.28 -5.59 -10.87
CA GLU A 86 -5.28 -6.18 -11.75
C GLU A 86 -6.31 -6.95 -10.92
N SER A 87 -7.58 -6.62 -11.09
CA SER A 87 -8.63 -7.06 -10.18
C SER A 87 -9.41 -8.26 -10.74
N MET A 88 -9.59 -9.26 -9.90
CA MET A 88 -10.52 -10.37 -10.19
C MET A 88 -12.00 -9.99 -9.97
N LEU A 89 -12.30 -8.81 -9.44
CA LEU A 89 -13.66 -8.41 -9.10
C LEU A 89 -14.62 -8.44 -10.31
N PRO A 90 -14.27 -7.93 -11.50
CA PRO A 90 -15.16 -8.02 -12.67
C PRO A 90 -15.53 -9.45 -13.04
N ALA A 91 -14.58 -10.39 -12.95
CA ALA A 91 -14.83 -11.81 -13.20
C ALA A 91 -15.76 -12.42 -12.14
N LEU A 92 -15.59 -12.10 -10.87
CA LEU A 92 -16.51 -12.52 -9.82
C LEU A 92 -17.91 -11.94 -10.05
N MET A 93 -18.02 -10.64 -10.32
CA MET A 93 -19.30 -9.97 -10.53
C MET A 93 -20.07 -10.48 -11.74
N SER A 94 -19.40 -11.05 -12.75
CA SER A 94 -20.06 -11.55 -13.96
C SER A 94 -21.14 -12.61 -13.68
N HIS A 95 -21.03 -13.35 -12.57
CA HIS A 95 -21.95 -14.41 -12.16
C HIS A 95 -22.90 -13.99 -11.02
N MET A 96 -22.78 -12.78 -10.50
CA MET A 96 -23.68 -12.21 -9.50
C MET A 96 -25.02 -11.79 -10.13
N ASP A 97 -26.07 -11.72 -9.32
CA ASP A 97 -27.32 -11.10 -9.73
C ASP A 97 -27.24 -9.56 -9.67
N GLU A 98 -28.27 -8.88 -10.18
CA GLU A 98 -28.26 -7.41 -10.28
C GLU A 98 -28.24 -6.72 -8.92
N TYR A 99 -28.85 -7.31 -7.89
CA TYR A 99 -28.77 -6.77 -6.53
C TYR A 99 -27.35 -6.85 -5.97
N GLN A 100 -26.70 -8.01 -6.12
CA GLN A 100 -25.34 -8.24 -5.64
C GLN A 100 -24.32 -7.34 -6.38
N LYS A 101 -24.47 -7.18 -7.70
CA LYS A 101 -23.67 -6.23 -8.49
C LYS A 101 -23.83 -4.82 -8.01
N GLY A 102 -25.08 -4.34 -7.89
CA GLY A 102 -25.36 -2.98 -7.40
C GLY A 102 -24.84 -2.73 -5.99
N TYR A 103 -24.90 -3.73 -5.13
CA TYR A 103 -24.32 -3.65 -3.79
C TYR A 103 -22.81 -3.47 -3.82
N ILE A 104 -22.07 -4.31 -4.58
CA ILE A 104 -20.63 -4.19 -4.77
C ILE A 104 -20.25 -2.85 -5.42
N ASP A 105 -20.94 -2.45 -6.48
CA ASP A 105 -20.69 -1.15 -7.15
C ASP A 105 -20.83 0.03 -6.19
N SER A 106 -21.82 -0.03 -5.29
CA SER A 106 -22.00 1.00 -4.26
C SER A 106 -20.85 1.05 -3.28
N ILE A 107 -20.34 -0.11 -2.84
CA ILE A 107 -19.16 -0.20 -1.96
C ILE A 107 -17.93 0.37 -2.66
N VAL A 108 -17.69 -0.02 -3.92
CA VAL A 108 -16.57 0.49 -4.73
C VAL A 108 -16.62 2.02 -4.82
N LYS A 109 -17.78 2.60 -5.15
CA LYS A 109 -17.96 4.05 -5.25
C LYS A 109 -17.66 4.76 -3.93
N VAL A 110 -18.22 4.27 -2.82
CA VAL A 110 -18.00 4.90 -1.50
C VAL A 110 -16.51 4.77 -1.09
N GLN A 111 -15.90 3.60 -1.28
CA GLN A 111 -14.50 3.41 -0.89
C GLN A 111 -13.52 4.21 -1.78
N MET A 112 -13.88 4.52 -3.03
CA MET A 112 -13.10 5.43 -3.89
C MET A 112 -13.01 6.84 -3.33
N GLU A 113 -14.09 7.34 -2.72
CA GLU A 113 -14.16 8.67 -2.12
C GLU A 113 -13.59 8.71 -0.68
N LEU A 114 -13.35 7.56 -0.07
CA LEU A 114 -12.94 7.47 1.32
C LEU A 114 -11.43 7.30 1.44
N TYR A 115 -10.77 8.30 2.03
CA TYR A 115 -9.35 8.30 2.38
C TYR A 115 -9.17 8.25 3.90
N GLY A 116 -8.24 7.42 4.37
CA GLY A 116 -8.03 7.19 5.80
C GLY A 116 -9.10 6.36 6.51
N GLY A 117 -10.10 5.89 5.77
CA GLY A 117 -11.14 4.99 6.25
C GLY A 117 -11.25 3.74 5.38
N TYR A 118 -11.73 2.64 5.97
CA TYR A 118 -11.91 1.37 5.28
C TYR A 118 -13.22 0.72 5.72
N ILE A 119 -14.20 0.68 4.82
CA ILE A 119 -15.55 0.19 5.13
C ILE A 119 -15.78 -1.24 4.63
N ILE A 120 -14.93 -1.76 3.75
CA ILE A 120 -15.19 -2.99 3.00
C ILE A 120 -15.43 -4.18 3.94
N ASP A 121 -14.63 -4.32 5.00
CA ASP A 121 -14.79 -5.41 5.96
C ASP A 121 -16.08 -5.32 6.80
N ASP A 122 -16.63 -4.11 6.99
CA ASP A 122 -17.85 -3.91 7.74
C ASP A 122 -19.10 -4.21 6.91
N VAL A 123 -19.07 -3.86 5.61
CA VAL A 123 -20.22 -4.00 4.72
C VAL A 123 -20.24 -5.32 3.94
N ILE A 124 -19.09 -5.94 3.64
CA ILE A 124 -19.06 -7.30 3.10
C ILE A 124 -19.19 -8.29 4.24
N THR A 125 -20.45 -8.57 4.62
CA THR A 125 -20.76 -9.50 5.71
C THR A 125 -20.66 -10.96 5.26
N GLU A 126 -20.65 -11.89 6.22
CA GLU A 126 -20.68 -13.32 5.89
C GLU A 126 -22.00 -13.72 5.21
N GLU A 127 -23.13 -13.07 5.59
CA GLU A 127 -24.44 -13.29 4.96
C GLU A 127 -24.42 -12.87 3.48
N PHE A 128 -23.76 -11.74 3.16
CA PHE A 128 -23.60 -11.32 1.77
C PHE A 128 -22.74 -12.31 0.98
N ALA A 129 -21.58 -12.70 1.53
CA ALA A 129 -20.70 -13.68 0.89
C ALA A 129 -21.40 -15.04 0.68
N GLU A 130 -22.22 -15.47 1.65
CA GLU A 130 -23.03 -16.68 1.51
C GLU A 130 -24.09 -16.56 0.42
N SER A 131 -24.71 -15.38 0.26
CA SER A 131 -25.66 -15.11 -0.83
C SER A 131 -24.99 -15.26 -2.20
N VAL A 132 -23.76 -14.76 -2.34
CA VAL A 132 -22.95 -14.90 -3.56
C VAL A 132 -22.62 -16.37 -3.83
N ARG A 133 -22.17 -17.13 -2.83
CA ARG A 133 -21.90 -18.58 -2.97
C ARG A 133 -23.15 -19.35 -3.40
N LYS A 134 -24.31 -19.05 -2.81
CA LYS A 134 -25.60 -19.67 -3.21
C LYS A 134 -25.93 -19.36 -4.66
N ARG A 135 -25.74 -18.11 -5.09
CA ARG A 135 -25.93 -17.71 -6.49
C ARG A 135 -25.00 -18.52 -7.41
N TYR A 136 -23.72 -18.60 -7.11
CA TYR A 136 -22.77 -19.37 -7.93
C TYR A 136 -23.11 -20.85 -7.98
N LYS A 137 -23.48 -21.46 -6.86
CA LYS A 137 -23.90 -22.85 -6.79
C LYS A 137 -25.16 -23.12 -7.62
N SER A 138 -26.09 -22.16 -7.71
CA SER A 138 -27.30 -22.28 -8.55
C SER A 138 -26.96 -22.28 -10.04
N LEU A 139 -25.81 -21.79 -10.45
CA LEU A 139 -25.33 -21.77 -11.83
C LEU A 139 -24.51 -23.02 -12.18
N SER A 140 -23.76 -23.56 -11.20
CA SER A 140 -22.95 -24.77 -11.39
C SER A 140 -22.62 -25.43 -10.05
N ASP A 141 -22.75 -26.77 -10.00
CA ASP A 141 -22.31 -27.55 -8.83
C ASP A 141 -20.79 -27.52 -8.61
N LYS A 142 -20.01 -27.14 -9.62
CA LYS A 142 -18.56 -26.96 -9.58
C LYS A 142 -18.16 -25.48 -9.39
N ALA A 143 -19.08 -24.62 -8.96
CA ALA A 143 -18.81 -23.21 -8.78
C ALA A 143 -17.71 -22.92 -7.74
N ILE A 144 -16.98 -21.85 -7.99
CA ILE A 144 -15.94 -21.34 -7.08
C ILE A 144 -16.58 -21.01 -5.71
N GLN A 145 -15.91 -21.44 -4.64
CA GLN A 145 -16.28 -21.11 -3.28
C GLN A 145 -15.48 -19.87 -2.84
N VAL A 146 -16.06 -18.69 -3.06
CA VAL A 146 -15.44 -17.45 -2.62
C VAL A 146 -15.73 -17.20 -1.14
N SER A 147 -14.70 -17.02 -0.34
CA SER A 147 -14.83 -16.60 1.06
C SER A 147 -15.12 -15.10 1.19
N ARG A 148 -15.64 -14.68 2.35
CA ARG A 148 -15.82 -13.25 2.67
C ARG A 148 -14.50 -12.46 2.51
N LYS A 149 -13.38 -13.03 2.99
CA LYS A 149 -12.06 -12.41 2.91
C LYS A 149 -11.59 -12.24 1.45
N GLU A 150 -11.77 -13.24 0.62
CA GLU A 150 -11.41 -13.17 -0.81
C GLU A 150 -12.26 -12.14 -1.55
N LEU A 151 -13.56 -12.06 -1.23
CA LEU A 151 -14.45 -11.06 -1.81
C LEU A 151 -14.05 -9.63 -1.36
N ALA A 152 -13.80 -9.43 -0.07
CA ALA A 152 -13.32 -8.15 0.47
C ALA A 152 -11.97 -7.73 -0.16
N TRP A 153 -11.05 -8.68 -0.29
CA TRP A 153 -9.77 -8.45 -0.97
C TRP A 153 -9.95 -8.07 -2.45
N ALA A 154 -10.84 -8.75 -3.17
CA ALA A 154 -11.12 -8.44 -4.56
C ALA A 154 -11.67 -7.01 -4.73
N VAL A 155 -12.57 -6.57 -3.83
CA VAL A 155 -13.09 -5.20 -3.82
C VAL A 155 -11.99 -4.19 -3.50
N ALA A 156 -11.20 -4.41 -2.45
CA ALA A 156 -10.12 -3.52 -2.05
C ALA A 156 -9.04 -3.37 -3.14
N SER A 157 -8.68 -4.49 -3.79
CA SER A 157 -7.74 -4.50 -4.90
C SER A 157 -8.30 -3.75 -6.11
N HIS A 158 -9.59 -3.91 -6.40
CA HIS A 158 -10.26 -3.20 -7.50
C HIS A 158 -10.31 -1.69 -7.28
N VAL A 159 -10.68 -1.25 -6.09
CA VAL A 159 -10.66 0.18 -5.74
C VAL A 159 -9.25 0.76 -5.87
N THR A 160 -8.23 0.03 -5.40
CA THR A 160 -6.83 0.44 -5.54
C THR A 160 -6.42 0.53 -7.02
N HIS A 161 -6.83 -0.44 -7.84
CA HIS A 161 -6.59 -0.42 -9.28
C HIS A 161 -7.20 0.82 -9.94
N LEU A 162 -8.48 1.08 -9.68
CA LEU A 162 -9.19 2.24 -10.23
C LEU A 162 -8.53 3.57 -9.82
N GLU A 163 -8.15 3.72 -8.55
CA GLU A 163 -7.45 4.92 -8.07
C GLU A 163 -6.12 5.12 -8.81
N ARG A 164 -5.29 4.08 -8.90
CA ARG A 164 -3.98 4.14 -9.57
C ARG A 164 -4.09 4.43 -11.05
N MET A 165 -4.99 3.75 -11.74
CA MET A 165 -5.23 3.97 -13.17
C MET A 165 -5.73 5.39 -13.45
N SER A 166 -6.70 5.88 -12.66
CA SER A 166 -7.23 7.24 -12.80
C SER A 166 -6.17 8.30 -12.55
N LEU A 167 -5.42 8.17 -11.45
CA LEU A 167 -4.37 9.11 -11.07
C LEU A 167 -3.27 9.17 -12.14
N LEU A 168 -2.74 8.03 -12.56
CA LEU A 168 -1.68 7.95 -13.57
C LEU A 168 -2.15 8.45 -14.93
N SER A 169 -3.37 8.09 -15.37
CA SER A 169 -3.93 8.53 -16.64
C SER A 169 -4.11 10.05 -16.70
N ILE A 170 -4.59 10.67 -15.60
CA ILE A 170 -4.81 12.12 -15.56
C ILE A 170 -3.47 12.86 -15.50
N LEU A 171 -2.57 12.42 -14.61
CA LEU A 171 -1.24 13.04 -14.48
C LEU A 171 -0.38 12.87 -15.74
N GLY A 172 -0.45 11.71 -16.42
CA GLY A 172 0.27 11.48 -17.66
C GLY A 172 -0.16 12.37 -18.83
N LYS A 173 -1.36 12.95 -18.78
CA LYS A 173 -1.81 13.96 -19.77
C LYS A 173 -1.27 15.36 -19.49
N ARG A 174 -0.73 15.61 -18.31
CA ARG A 174 -0.31 16.93 -17.83
C ARG A 174 1.19 17.03 -17.61
N HIS A 175 1.84 15.92 -17.25
CA HIS A 175 3.22 15.84 -16.79
C HIS A 175 3.94 14.63 -17.36
N GLN A 176 5.27 14.65 -17.32
CA GLN A 176 6.08 13.48 -17.63
C GLN A 176 6.00 12.47 -16.49
N VAL A 177 5.27 11.38 -16.70
CA VAL A 177 5.08 10.31 -15.72
C VAL A 177 5.82 9.05 -16.16
N LYS A 178 6.67 8.49 -15.27
CA LYS A 178 7.29 7.18 -15.44
C LYS A 178 6.62 6.15 -14.54
N LEU A 179 6.21 5.04 -15.13
CA LEU A 179 5.56 3.92 -14.45
C LEU A 179 6.50 2.71 -14.40
N TYR A 180 6.87 2.32 -13.19
CA TYR A 180 7.68 1.14 -12.92
C TYR A 180 6.79 0.05 -12.29
N THR A 181 6.33 -0.86 -13.13
CA THR A 181 5.46 -1.99 -12.76
C THR A 181 5.82 -3.21 -13.60
N PHE A 182 5.16 -4.32 -13.32
CA PHE A 182 5.27 -5.53 -14.14
C PHE A 182 4.62 -5.33 -15.52
N GLU A 183 4.04 -6.37 -16.07
CA GLU A 183 3.34 -6.29 -17.34
C GLU A 183 2.06 -5.47 -17.23
N LEU A 184 1.70 -4.80 -18.33
CA LEU A 184 0.42 -4.11 -18.50
C LEU A 184 -0.42 -4.89 -19.51
N SER A 185 -1.70 -5.03 -19.21
CA SER A 185 -2.69 -5.51 -20.19
C SER A 185 -2.86 -4.53 -21.33
N GLU A 186 -3.41 -4.97 -22.47
CA GLU A 186 -3.63 -4.10 -23.62
C GLU A 186 -4.60 -2.94 -23.32
N ASP A 187 -5.55 -3.14 -22.42
CA ASP A 187 -6.48 -2.08 -22.03
C ASP A 187 -5.82 -1.06 -21.08
N GLU A 188 -4.97 -1.51 -20.15
CA GLU A 188 -4.17 -0.61 -19.32
C GLU A 188 -3.21 0.23 -20.18
N LYS A 189 -2.54 -0.36 -21.16
CA LYS A 189 -1.67 0.37 -22.11
C LYS A 189 -2.44 1.45 -22.86
N LYS A 190 -3.67 1.19 -23.31
CA LYS A 190 -4.51 2.19 -23.98
C LYS A 190 -4.87 3.34 -23.06
N ILE A 191 -5.27 3.04 -21.82
CA ILE A 191 -5.66 4.06 -20.82
C ILE A 191 -4.44 4.90 -20.42
N LEU A 192 -3.27 4.27 -20.28
CA LEU A 192 -2.01 4.90 -19.84
C LEU A 192 -1.11 5.36 -21.00
N GLY A 193 -1.66 5.57 -22.19
CA GLY A 193 -0.88 5.88 -23.40
C GLY A 193 0.01 7.13 -23.34
N ASN A 194 -0.19 8.02 -22.36
CA ASN A 194 0.67 9.18 -22.10
C ASN A 194 1.68 8.95 -20.94
N VAL A 195 1.71 7.75 -20.36
CA VAL A 195 2.62 7.38 -19.29
C VAL A 195 3.74 6.53 -19.84
N GLU A 196 4.98 6.87 -19.54
CA GLU A 196 6.14 6.07 -19.96
C GLU A 196 6.22 4.78 -19.12
N PHE A 197 5.96 3.64 -19.76
CA PHE A 197 6.10 2.32 -19.14
C PHE A 197 7.56 1.87 -19.15
N CYS A 198 8.17 1.72 -17.97
CA CYS A 198 9.60 1.41 -17.81
C CYS A 198 9.88 -0.04 -17.40
N GLY A 199 8.84 -0.84 -17.16
CA GLY A 199 9.00 -2.21 -16.62
C GLY A 199 9.35 -2.25 -15.12
N PRO A 200 9.65 -3.44 -14.58
CA PRO A 200 10.04 -3.59 -13.17
C PRO A 200 11.45 -3.09 -12.91
N VAL A 201 11.72 -2.66 -11.68
CA VAL A 201 13.05 -2.25 -11.20
C VAL A 201 13.51 -3.11 -10.04
N ASP A 202 14.83 -3.34 -9.96
CA ASP A 202 15.44 -4.03 -8.82
C ASP A 202 15.29 -3.20 -7.53
N TYR A 203 14.80 -3.84 -6.47
CA TYR A 203 14.53 -3.17 -5.19
C TYR A 203 15.78 -2.56 -4.54
N LEU A 204 16.93 -3.24 -4.65
CA LEU A 204 18.14 -2.82 -3.96
C LEU A 204 18.96 -1.78 -4.73
N LYS A 205 18.97 -1.86 -6.07
CA LYS A 205 19.89 -1.11 -6.93
C LYS A 205 19.22 0.00 -7.73
N GLU A 206 18.03 -0.26 -8.29
CA GLU A 206 17.40 0.65 -9.24
C GLU A 206 16.31 1.51 -8.59
N MET A 207 15.45 0.89 -7.79
CA MET A 207 14.34 1.60 -7.15
C MET A 207 14.77 2.83 -6.33
N PRO A 208 15.86 2.78 -5.54
CA PRO A 208 16.35 3.95 -4.84
C PRO A 208 16.75 5.10 -5.77
N GLN A 209 17.32 4.78 -6.95
CA GLN A 209 17.69 5.79 -7.94
C GLN A 209 16.45 6.45 -8.55
N VAL A 210 15.39 5.66 -8.83
CA VAL A 210 14.10 6.22 -9.28
C VAL A 210 13.58 7.25 -8.29
N PHE A 211 13.59 6.91 -6.99
CA PHE A 211 13.06 7.80 -5.96
C PHE A 211 13.88 9.07 -5.79
N ALA A 212 15.19 8.97 -5.86
CA ALA A 212 16.08 10.13 -5.75
C ALA A 212 16.06 11.03 -7.00
N ALA A 213 15.87 10.45 -8.20
CA ALA A 213 15.88 11.19 -9.48
C ALA A 213 14.53 11.83 -9.82
N SER A 214 13.42 11.37 -9.24
CA SER A 214 12.08 11.85 -9.57
C SER A 214 11.73 13.09 -8.75
N LYS A 215 11.11 14.10 -9.38
CA LYS A 215 10.67 15.30 -8.65
C LYS A 215 9.56 14.98 -7.66
N ILE A 216 8.60 14.12 -8.04
CA ILE A 216 7.51 13.64 -7.18
C ILE A 216 7.45 12.12 -7.27
N ASN A 217 7.36 11.45 -6.13
CA ASN A 217 7.13 10.02 -6.04
C ASN A 217 5.70 9.76 -5.52
N LEU A 218 4.85 9.16 -6.38
CA LEU A 218 3.49 8.81 -6.00
C LEU A 218 3.46 7.55 -5.15
N CYS A 219 2.69 7.59 -4.06
CA CYS A 219 2.43 6.44 -3.19
C CYS A 219 0.94 6.28 -2.89
N PRO A 220 0.08 5.97 -3.89
CA PRO A 220 -1.30 5.58 -3.64
C PRO A 220 -1.31 4.23 -2.91
N VAL A 221 -1.69 4.27 -1.63
CA VAL A 221 -1.62 3.11 -0.73
C VAL A 221 -2.70 2.08 -1.09
N LEU A 222 -2.38 0.80 -0.98
CA LEU A 222 -3.35 -0.29 -1.12
C LEU A 222 -4.49 -0.09 -0.12
N LYS A 223 -5.74 -0.04 -0.57
CA LYS A 223 -6.91 0.20 0.31
C LYS A 223 -7.03 -0.83 1.44
N ALA A 224 -6.59 -2.07 1.21
CA ALA A 224 -6.59 -3.10 2.25
C ALA A 224 -5.57 -2.84 3.39
N ASN A 225 -4.56 -1.97 3.18
CA ASN A 225 -3.72 -1.48 4.27
C ASN A 225 -4.48 -0.37 5.03
N ARG A 226 -5.13 -0.72 6.13
CA ARG A 226 -6.08 0.14 6.85
C ARG A 226 -5.44 1.30 7.60
N SER A 227 -4.19 1.16 8.04
CA SER A 227 -3.56 2.19 8.90
C SER A 227 -2.05 2.31 8.75
N GLY A 228 -1.34 1.21 8.48
CA GLY A 228 0.12 1.14 8.57
C GLY A 228 0.87 2.02 7.57
N ILE A 229 2.02 2.55 7.98
CA ILE A 229 2.92 3.28 7.09
C ILE A 229 3.48 2.30 6.05
N PRO A 230 3.19 2.47 4.75
CA PRO A 230 3.71 1.57 3.74
C PRO A 230 5.24 1.70 3.64
N LEU A 231 5.93 0.55 3.50
CA LEU A 231 7.40 0.54 3.33
C LEU A 231 7.84 1.47 2.18
N ARG A 232 7.03 1.56 1.13
CA ARG A 232 7.26 2.43 -0.01
C ARG A 232 7.40 3.90 0.37
N ALA A 233 6.58 4.40 1.29
CA ALA A 233 6.68 5.77 1.77
C ALA A 233 8.00 6.01 2.51
N LEU A 234 8.40 5.06 3.36
CA LEU A 234 9.69 5.12 4.07
C LEU A 234 10.89 5.04 3.11
N ASP A 235 10.82 4.16 2.09
CA ASP A 235 11.86 4.03 1.07
C ASP A 235 12.03 5.33 0.27
N ILE A 236 10.92 5.96 -0.16
CA ILE A 236 10.94 7.23 -0.90
C ILE A 236 11.63 8.31 -0.07
N MET A 237 11.16 8.55 1.15
CA MET A 237 11.72 9.58 2.03
C MET A 237 13.15 9.25 2.43
N GLY A 238 13.46 7.97 2.66
CA GLY A 238 14.82 7.50 2.99
C GLY A 238 15.84 7.69 1.85
N CYS A 239 15.38 7.82 0.60
CA CYS A 239 16.21 8.21 -0.55
C CYS A 239 16.30 9.74 -0.73
N GLY A 240 15.70 10.54 0.15
CA GLY A 240 15.57 11.99 -0.04
C GLY A 240 14.57 12.39 -1.12
N GLY A 241 13.71 11.44 -1.57
CA GLY A 241 12.66 11.69 -2.55
C GLY A 241 11.45 12.40 -1.95
N PHE A 242 10.80 13.23 -2.76
CA PHE A 242 9.54 13.87 -2.36
C PHE A 242 8.39 12.87 -2.40
N LEU A 243 7.72 12.67 -1.27
CA LEU A 243 6.58 11.76 -1.12
C LEU A 243 5.26 12.49 -1.34
N LEU A 244 4.46 12.04 -2.32
CA LEU A 244 3.04 12.38 -2.46
C LEU A 244 2.21 11.09 -2.28
N SER A 245 1.60 10.94 -1.10
CA SER A 245 0.90 9.71 -0.71
C SER A 245 -0.59 9.95 -0.49
N SER A 246 -1.42 8.93 -0.74
CA SER A 246 -2.78 8.93 -0.19
C SER A 246 -2.72 8.97 1.34
N TYR A 247 -3.69 9.64 1.94
CA TYR A 247 -3.77 9.76 3.39
C TYR A 247 -3.83 8.37 4.06
N GLN A 248 -2.99 8.19 5.08
CA GLN A 248 -2.99 7.07 6.00
C GLN A 248 -2.84 7.61 7.42
N SER A 249 -3.63 7.09 8.35
CA SER A 249 -3.67 7.61 9.72
C SER A 249 -2.31 7.55 10.42
N GLU A 250 -1.58 6.45 10.30
CA GLU A 250 -0.26 6.33 10.91
C GLU A 250 0.80 7.17 10.18
N LEU A 251 0.69 7.36 8.86
CA LEU A 251 1.60 8.25 8.15
C LEU A 251 1.41 9.70 8.63
N ALA A 252 0.15 10.14 8.81
CA ALA A 252 -0.17 11.45 9.36
C ALA A 252 0.17 11.63 10.85
N GLU A 253 0.24 10.53 11.62
CA GLU A 253 0.66 10.55 13.03
C GLU A 253 2.17 10.72 13.18
N TYR A 254 2.96 10.07 12.31
CA TYR A 254 4.42 10.04 12.42
C TYR A 254 5.13 11.13 11.63
N PHE A 255 4.48 11.68 10.60
CA PHE A 255 5.03 12.72 9.72
C PHE A 255 4.10 13.92 9.63
N ILE A 256 4.67 15.12 9.62
CA ILE A 256 3.92 16.37 9.52
C ILE A 256 3.61 16.63 8.04
N ASP A 257 2.31 16.60 7.68
CA ASP A 257 1.84 16.90 6.32
C ASP A 257 2.32 18.30 5.88
N ARG A 258 2.74 18.41 4.62
CA ARG A 258 3.29 19.62 3.97
C ARG A 258 4.59 20.15 4.59
N GLN A 259 5.20 19.42 5.51
CA GLN A 259 6.52 19.73 6.07
C GLN A 259 7.52 18.59 5.91
N GLU A 260 7.11 17.34 6.08
CA GLU A 260 7.96 16.14 6.00
C GLU A 260 7.53 15.19 4.88
N CYS A 261 6.27 15.25 4.49
CA CYS A 261 5.67 14.55 3.35
C CYS A 261 4.46 15.33 2.87
N VAL A 262 3.80 14.87 1.79
CA VAL A 262 2.53 15.45 1.33
C VAL A 262 1.49 14.36 1.19
N LEU A 263 0.35 14.56 1.87
CA LEU A 263 -0.78 13.63 1.87
C LEU A 263 -1.93 14.19 1.04
N TYR A 264 -2.63 13.34 0.29
CA TYR A 264 -3.82 13.72 -0.46
C TYR A 264 -5.04 12.90 -0.01
N GLU A 265 -6.23 13.51 -0.09
CA GLU A 265 -7.51 12.96 0.38
C GLU A 265 -8.56 12.84 -0.75
N SER A 266 -8.18 13.08 -1.99
CA SER A 266 -8.97 12.79 -3.19
C SER A 266 -8.08 12.75 -4.43
N LEU A 267 -8.60 12.27 -5.56
CA LEU A 267 -7.88 12.30 -6.83
C LEU A 267 -7.60 13.74 -7.28
N GLU A 268 -8.56 14.63 -7.11
CA GLU A 268 -8.45 16.06 -7.45
C GLU A 268 -7.38 16.74 -6.59
N ASP A 269 -7.35 16.44 -5.28
CA ASP A 269 -6.35 16.96 -4.36
C ASP A 269 -4.95 16.46 -4.72
N ALA A 270 -4.82 15.17 -5.10
CA ALA A 270 -3.55 14.61 -5.57
C ALA A 270 -3.02 15.33 -6.81
N ILE A 271 -3.90 15.60 -7.79
CA ILE A 271 -3.57 16.29 -9.04
C ILE A 271 -3.18 17.74 -8.74
N ALA A 272 -3.98 18.46 -7.94
CA ALA A 272 -3.70 19.85 -7.57
C ALA A 272 -2.36 19.98 -6.82
N LYS A 273 -2.07 19.05 -5.91
CA LYS A 273 -0.80 18.99 -5.18
C LYS A 273 0.37 18.67 -6.10
N ALA A 274 0.22 17.74 -7.05
CA ALA A 274 1.25 17.45 -8.06
C ALA A 274 1.58 18.71 -8.89
N ASP A 275 0.57 19.40 -9.42
CA ASP A 275 0.75 20.64 -10.18
C ASP A 275 1.46 21.71 -9.34
N PHE A 276 1.02 21.90 -8.08
CA PHE A 276 1.59 22.91 -7.19
C PHE A 276 3.06 22.62 -6.85
N TYR A 277 3.39 21.40 -6.44
CA TYR A 277 4.75 21.08 -6.03
C TYR A 277 5.71 20.92 -7.21
N LEU A 278 5.26 20.62 -8.43
CA LEU A 278 6.09 20.68 -9.62
C LEU A 278 6.47 22.11 -9.98
N ALA A 279 5.60 23.09 -9.67
CA ALA A 279 5.88 24.51 -9.89
C ALA A 279 6.70 25.17 -8.77
N ASN A 280 6.90 24.50 -7.63
CA ASN A 280 7.55 25.05 -6.42
C ASN A 280 8.75 24.19 -5.99
N ASP A 281 9.82 24.21 -6.79
CA ASP A 281 11.00 23.35 -6.63
C ASP A 281 11.67 23.49 -5.24
N GLU A 282 11.85 24.70 -4.73
CA GLU A 282 12.52 24.92 -3.45
C GLU A 282 11.72 24.35 -2.28
N LEU A 283 10.41 24.62 -2.24
CA LEU A 283 9.53 24.06 -1.21
C LEU A 283 9.52 22.54 -1.25
N ARG A 284 9.49 21.95 -2.46
CA ARG A 284 9.55 20.50 -2.64
C ARG A 284 10.85 19.92 -2.06
N LYS A 285 11.99 20.55 -2.30
CA LYS A 285 13.29 20.12 -1.77
C LYS A 285 13.35 20.24 -0.24
N GLU A 286 12.82 21.33 0.33
CA GLU A 286 12.73 21.51 1.79
C GLU A 286 11.94 20.39 2.45
N ILE A 287 10.77 20.06 1.91
CA ILE A 287 9.94 18.95 2.41
C ILE A 287 10.67 17.61 2.28
N SER A 288 11.34 17.34 1.16
CA SER A 288 12.10 16.11 0.96
C SER A 288 13.24 15.97 1.99
N GLN A 289 13.96 17.06 2.27
CA GLN A 289 15.03 17.08 3.27
C GLN A 289 14.50 16.86 4.68
N ALA A 290 13.39 17.49 5.04
CA ALA A 290 12.75 17.29 6.34
C ALA A 290 12.25 15.85 6.52
N GLY A 291 11.63 15.26 5.48
CA GLY A 291 11.22 13.86 5.47
C GLY A 291 12.40 12.89 5.65
N LEU A 292 13.51 13.12 4.95
CA LEU A 292 14.74 12.34 5.13
C LEU A 292 15.28 12.45 6.56
N ALA A 293 15.36 13.66 7.12
CA ALA A 293 15.82 13.88 8.49
C ALA A 293 14.94 13.11 9.51
N ARG A 294 13.63 13.12 9.31
CA ARG A 294 12.69 12.36 10.14
C ARG A 294 12.90 10.85 10.04
N ILE A 295 13.17 10.34 8.85
CA ILE A 295 13.51 8.91 8.63
C ILE A 295 14.81 8.56 9.38
N GLU A 296 15.85 9.39 9.28
CA GLU A 296 17.12 9.17 9.95
C GLU A 296 17.02 9.19 11.47
N GLU A 297 16.12 10.00 12.02
CA GLU A 297 15.86 10.09 13.45
C GLU A 297 15.08 8.89 14.00
N ALA A 298 14.02 8.43 13.31
CA ALA A 298 12.99 7.59 13.92
C ALA A 298 12.72 6.24 13.24
N PHE A 299 13.28 6.00 12.03
CA PHE A 299 12.89 4.82 11.24
C PHE A 299 14.08 3.96 10.80
N ARG A 300 15.14 3.89 11.60
CA ARG A 300 16.32 3.05 11.32
C ARG A 300 16.09 1.61 11.76
N TYR A 301 16.62 0.65 11.00
CA TYR A 301 16.57 -0.77 11.36
C TYR A 301 17.21 -1.08 12.71
N GLU A 302 18.32 -0.40 13.02
CA GLU A 302 19.07 -0.62 14.27
C GLU A 302 18.19 -0.37 15.50
N ASP A 303 17.31 0.64 15.44
CA ASP A 303 16.44 0.98 16.56
C ASP A 303 15.26 0.01 16.65
N ARG A 304 14.68 -0.39 15.53
CA ARG A 304 13.63 -1.42 15.50
C ARG A 304 14.13 -2.77 15.98
N ILE A 305 15.35 -3.19 15.60
CA ILE A 305 15.95 -4.44 16.08
C ILE A 305 16.15 -4.39 17.60
N LYS A 306 16.59 -3.26 18.18
CA LYS A 306 16.68 -3.10 19.63
C LYS A 306 15.30 -3.27 20.31
N GLU A 307 14.23 -2.74 19.70
CA GLU A 307 12.87 -2.91 20.21
C GLU A 307 12.41 -4.37 20.11
N LEU A 308 12.66 -5.05 19.00
CA LEU A 308 12.35 -6.48 18.81
C LEU A 308 13.03 -7.38 19.85
N LEU A 309 14.23 -7.03 20.31
CA LEU A 309 15.01 -7.83 21.24
C LEU A 309 14.67 -7.59 22.72
N LYS A 310 13.86 -6.57 23.03
CA LYS A 310 13.45 -6.27 24.43
C LYS A 310 12.32 -7.15 24.96
N VAL A 311 11.57 -7.85 24.11
CA VAL A 311 10.36 -8.63 24.45
C VAL A 311 10.60 -10.12 24.63
#